data_8cc9dfe45c5dc49ba76f0ae3d9974c17
#
_entry.id   8cc9dfe45c5dc49ba76f0ae3d9974c17
#
_cell.length_a   1.000
_cell.length_b   1.000
_cell.length_c   1.000
_cell.angle_alpha   90.00
_cell.angle_beta   90.00
_cell.angle_gamma   90.00
#
_symmetry.space_group_name_H-M   'P 1'
#
loop_
_entity.id
_entity.type
_entity.pdbx_description
1 polymer ?
#
loop_
_entity_poly.entity_id
_entity_poly.type
_entity_poly.pdbx_seq_one_letter_code
_entity_poly.pdbx_strand_id
1 'polypeptide(L)'
;AFVKRVFTPAEAEYCRSRKAGMTASFAGRFAAKEAIMKALGTGLREGSLTELEILNDQLGCPQVRLTGRFGEIAKEKGLISCHISISHSMAYATAQCVMEGQEQGKGEEKS
;
A
#
# COMPACT_ATOMS: atom_id res chain seq x y z
N ALA A 1 4.07 17.55 -8.53
CA ALA A 1 5.37 17.25 -8.03
C ALA A 1 5.33 16.04 -7.12
N PHE A 2 5.63 16.22 -5.83
CA PHE A 2 5.71 15.04 -4.96
C PHE A 2 4.40 14.26 -4.90
N VAL A 3 3.28 14.96 -4.71
CA VAL A 3 1.99 14.30 -4.59
C VAL A 3 1.68 13.45 -5.80
N LYS A 4 1.91 13.99 -6.98
CA LYS A 4 1.59 13.27 -8.22
C LYS A 4 2.47 12.05 -8.44
N ARG A 5 3.66 12.05 -7.89
CA ARG A 5 4.55 10.90 -8.05
C ARG A 5 4.24 9.78 -7.09
N VAL A 6 3.60 10.10 -5.98
CA VAL A 6 3.38 9.14 -4.91
C VAL A 6 1.94 8.67 -4.83
N PHE A 7 1.00 9.59 -5.07
CA PHE A 7 -0.41 9.32 -4.86
C PHE A 7 -1.20 9.41 -6.15
N THR A 8 -2.16 8.51 -6.31
CA THR A 8 -3.07 8.60 -7.44
C THR A 8 -4.00 9.79 -7.24
N PRO A 9 -4.66 10.26 -8.32
CA PRO A 9 -5.64 11.33 -8.16
C PRO A 9 -6.72 11.00 -7.13
N ALA A 10 -7.17 9.74 -7.09
CA ALA A 10 -8.20 9.35 -6.14
C ALA A 10 -7.69 9.42 -4.70
N GLU A 11 -6.45 8.98 -4.47
CA GLU A 11 -5.85 9.08 -3.14
C GLU A 11 -5.70 10.53 -2.72
N ALA A 12 -5.22 11.36 -3.62
CA ALA A 12 -5.01 12.78 -3.30
C ALA A 12 -6.33 13.47 -3.01
N GLU A 13 -7.36 13.16 -3.79
CA GLU A 13 -8.67 13.74 -3.56
C GLU A 13 -9.21 13.37 -2.19
N TYR A 14 -9.10 12.10 -1.83
CA TYR A 14 -9.56 11.65 -0.52
C TYR A 14 -8.82 12.39 0.60
N CYS A 15 -7.49 12.44 0.50
CA CYS A 15 -6.70 13.08 1.54
C CYS A 15 -7.04 14.56 1.68
N ARG A 16 -7.22 15.25 0.55
CA ARG A 16 -7.57 16.67 0.59
C ARG A 16 -8.96 16.90 1.16
N SER A 17 -9.86 15.95 1.01
CA SER A 17 -11.20 16.06 1.57
C SER A 17 -11.21 15.97 3.08
N ARG A 18 -10.12 15.51 3.69
CA ARG A 18 -10.04 15.39 5.15
C ARG A 18 -9.77 16.72 5.84
N LYS A 19 -9.48 17.74 5.08
CA LYS A 19 -9.28 19.10 5.60
C LYS A 19 -8.23 19.14 6.71
N ALA A 20 -8.65 19.33 7.96
CA ALA A 20 -7.69 19.41 9.07
C ALA A 20 -6.85 18.14 9.19
N GLY A 21 -7.38 17.01 8.76
CA GLY A 21 -6.64 15.75 8.80
C GLY A 21 -5.88 15.43 7.55
N MET A 22 -5.74 16.40 6.63
CA MET A 22 -5.12 16.13 5.34
C MET A 22 -3.70 15.64 5.47
N THR A 23 -2.88 16.34 6.24
CA THR A 23 -1.48 15.95 6.39
C THR A 23 -1.35 14.56 6.97
N ALA A 24 -2.12 14.25 8.00
CA ALA A 24 -2.08 12.92 8.61
C ALA A 24 -2.55 11.85 7.63
N SER A 25 -3.52 12.17 6.78
CA SER A 25 -4.02 11.23 5.81
C SER A 25 -2.96 10.90 4.77
N PHE A 26 -2.26 11.92 4.25
CA PHE A 26 -1.17 11.68 3.32
C PHE A 26 -0.04 10.88 3.97
N ALA A 27 0.32 11.24 5.20
CA ALA A 27 1.40 10.54 5.90
C ALA A 27 1.07 9.08 6.12
N GLY A 28 -0.17 8.79 6.50
CA GLY A 28 -0.60 7.41 6.71
C GLY A 28 -0.53 6.59 5.44
N ARG A 29 -0.96 7.17 4.32
CA ARG A 29 -0.90 6.46 3.06
C ARG A 29 0.53 6.24 2.61
N PHE A 30 1.40 7.21 2.81
CA PHE A 30 2.80 7.03 2.46
C PHE A 30 3.42 5.91 3.28
N ALA A 31 3.16 5.88 4.57
CA ALA A 31 3.65 4.81 5.44
C ALA A 31 3.12 3.45 4.97
N ALA A 32 1.86 3.41 4.56
CA ALA A 32 1.26 2.17 4.07
C ALA A 32 1.95 1.69 2.79
N LYS A 33 2.27 2.62 1.89
CA LYS A 33 2.96 2.23 0.66
C LYS A 33 4.33 1.66 0.96
N GLU A 34 5.04 2.25 1.91
CA GLU A 34 6.33 1.71 2.33
C GLU A 34 6.18 0.32 2.93
N ALA A 35 5.15 0.11 3.74
CA ALA A 35 4.92 -1.19 4.34
C ALA A 35 4.62 -2.25 3.28
N ILE A 36 3.89 -1.87 2.24
CA ILE A 36 3.58 -2.80 1.15
C ILE A 36 4.86 -3.19 0.42
N MET A 37 5.71 -2.21 0.13
CA MET A 37 6.97 -2.51 -0.56
C MET A 37 7.84 -3.45 0.26
N LYS A 38 7.90 -3.23 1.56
CA LYS A 38 8.67 -4.11 2.43
C LYS A 38 8.11 -5.52 2.44
N ALA A 39 6.79 -5.64 2.49
CA ALA A 39 6.16 -6.94 2.50
C ALA A 39 6.38 -7.68 1.18
N LEU A 40 6.43 -6.95 0.08
CA LEU A 40 6.72 -7.55 -1.23
C LEU A 40 8.21 -7.85 -1.40
N GLY A 41 9.05 -7.31 -0.54
CA GLY A 41 10.48 -7.52 -0.66
C GLY A 41 11.11 -6.72 -1.78
N THR A 42 10.55 -5.55 -2.07
CA THR A 42 11.00 -4.76 -3.21
C THR A 42 11.21 -3.31 -2.79
N GLY A 43 11.61 -2.49 -3.72
CA GLY A 43 11.86 -1.08 -3.47
C GLY A 43 11.39 -0.22 -4.62
N LEU A 44 11.72 1.07 -4.54
CA LEU A 44 11.23 2.04 -5.51
C LEU A 44 11.69 1.79 -6.93
N ARG A 45 12.78 1.06 -7.10
CA ARG A 45 13.28 0.79 -8.43
C ARG A 45 12.38 -0.10 -9.26
N GLU A 46 11.50 -0.84 -8.60
CA GLU A 46 10.66 -1.80 -9.31
C GLU A 46 9.48 -1.16 -10.01
N GLY A 47 8.98 -0.06 -9.48
CA GLY A 47 7.82 0.58 -10.07
C GLY A 47 7.54 1.92 -9.42
N SER A 48 6.34 2.42 -9.63
CA SER A 48 5.92 3.71 -9.12
C SER A 48 5.03 3.54 -7.89
N LEU A 49 5.15 4.45 -6.93
CA LEU A 49 4.31 4.40 -5.74
C LEU A 49 2.82 4.57 -6.06
N THR A 50 2.48 5.18 -7.18
CA THR A 50 1.08 5.28 -7.59
C THR A 50 0.47 3.92 -7.93
N GLU A 51 1.31 2.90 -8.14
CA GLU A 51 0.82 1.55 -8.39
C GLU A 51 0.34 0.85 -7.14
N LEU A 52 0.60 1.45 -5.98
CA LEU A 52 0.17 0.91 -4.68
C LEU A 52 -0.95 1.78 -4.15
N GLU A 53 -2.12 1.68 -4.76
CA GLU A 53 -3.21 2.58 -4.42
C GLU A 53 -3.96 2.10 -3.19
N ILE A 54 -4.21 2.99 -2.24
CA ILE A 54 -4.92 2.68 -1.01
C ILE A 54 -6.10 3.61 -0.88
N LEU A 55 -7.30 3.05 -0.95
CA LEU A 55 -8.53 3.80 -0.81
C LEU A 55 -9.37 3.15 0.27
N ASN A 56 -10.17 3.95 0.96
CA ASN A 56 -11.02 3.43 2.00
C ASN A 56 -12.35 2.98 1.39
N ASP A 57 -12.87 1.85 1.90
CA ASP A 57 -14.20 1.42 1.48
C ASP A 57 -15.26 2.19 2.26
N GLN A 58 -16.52 1.81 2.08
CA GLN A 58 -17.63 2.51 2.70
C GLN A 58 -17.59 2.46 4.22
N LEU A 59 -16.95 1.45 4.77
CA LEU A 59 -16.83 1.30 6.21
C LEU A 59 -15.57 1.97 6.76
N GLY A 60 -14.78 2.58 5.90
CA GLY A 60 -13.56 3.23 6.33
C GLY A 60 -12.34 2.33 6.37
N CYS A 61 -12.47 1.10 5.92
CA CYS A 61 -11.35 0.17 5.93
C CYS A 61 -10.48 0.39 4.69
N PRO A 62 -9.16 0.46 4.87
CA PRO A 62 -8.28 0.64 3.71
C PRO A 62 -8.26 -0.58 2.82
N GLN A 63 -8.39 -0.34 1.53
CA GLN A 63 -8.33 -1.37 0.50
C GLN A 63 -7.15 -1.08 -0.40
N VAL A 64 -6.37 -2.10 -0.71
CA VAL A 64 -5.15 -1.95 -1.49
C VAL A 64 -5.38 -2.47 -2.90
N ARG A 65 -4.95 -1.68 -3.88
CA ARG A 65 -5.01 -2.08 -5.28
C ARG A 65 -3.61 -1.97 -5.87
N LEU A 66 -3.08 -3.08 -6.31
CA LEU A 66 -1.75 -3.15 -6.90
C LEU A 66 -1.86 -3.22 -8.41
N THR A 67 -1.19 -2.30 -9.09
CA THR A 67 -1.21 -2.25 -10.54
C THR A 67 0.21 -2.15 -11.07
N GLY A 68 0.36 -2.12 -12.39
CA GLY A 68 1.65 -1.94 -13.01
C GLY A 68 2.66 -3.00 -12.61
N ARG A 69 3.90 -2.57 -12.45
CA ARG A 69 4.97 -3.51 -12.14
C ARG A 69 4.81 -4.13 -10.76
N PHE A 70 4.36 -3.35 -9.79
CA PHE A 70 4.12 -3.91 -8.45
C PHE A 70 3.00 -4.94 -8.49
N GLY A 71 1.98 -4.73 -9.33
CA GLY A 71 0.94 -5.73 -9.50
C GLY A 71 1.48 -7.01 -10.10
N GLU A 72 2.39 -6.90 -11.06
CA GLU A 72 3.02 -8.08 -11.63
C GLU A 72 3.85 -8.85 -10.63
N ILE A 73 4.62 -8.12 -9.81
CA ILE A 73 5.43 -8.75 -8.78
C ILE A 73 4.55 -9.52 -7.80
N ALA A 74 3.45 -8.91 -7.38
CA ALA A 74 2.53 -9.57 -6.46
C ALA A 74 1.98 -10.85 -7.06
N LYS A 75 1.63 -10.80 -8.34
CA LYS A 75 1.11 -11.96 -9.03
C LYS A 75 2.17 -13.05 -9.12
N GLU A 76 3.40 -12.68 -9.45
CA GLU A 76 4.49 -13.63 -9.55
C GLU A 76 4.75 -14.33 -8.23
N LYS A 77 4.54 -13.63 -7.13
CA LYS A 77 4.74 -14.19 -5.80
C LYS A 77 3.53 -14.94 -5.27
N GLY A 78 2.45 -14.99 -6.05
CA GLY A 78 1.26 -15.73 -5.65
C GLY A 78 0.43 -15.05 -4.59
N LEU A 79 0.48 -13.72 -4.54
CA LEU A 79 -0.26 -12.96 -3.54
C LEU A 79 -1.75 -13.12 -3.72
N ILE A 80 -2.46 -13.45 -2.64
CA ILE A 80 -3.90 -13.57 -2.63
C ILE A 80 -4.55 -12.35 -1.98
N SER A 81 -3.99 -11.88 -0.88
CA SER A 81 -4.59 -10.76 -0.16
C SER A 81 -3.53 -9.87 0.44
N CYS A 82 -3.90 -8.62 0.66
CA CYS A 82 -3.02 -7.61 1.21
C CYS A 82 -3.84 -6.77 2.17
N HIS A 83 -3.47 -6.77 3.42
CA HIS A 83 -4.19 -6.05 4.47
C HIS A 83 -3.30 -4.99 5.08
N ILE A 84 -3.86 -3.79 5.23
CA ILE A 84 -3.13 -2.64 5.74
C ILE A 84 -3.77 -2.16 7.03
N SER A 85 -2.92 -1.82 7.99
CA SER A 85 -3.33 -1.19 9.24
C SER A 85 -2.50 0.07 9.38
N ILE A 86 -3.15 1.21 9.60
CA ILE A 86 -2.46 2.50 9.71
C ILE A 86 -2.72 3.06 11.09
N SER A 87 -1.66 3.47 11.78
CA SER A 87 -1.74 4.08 13.08
C SER A 87 -1.13 5.47 13.05
N HIS A 88 -1.77 6.40 13.74
CA HIS A 88 -1.29 7.78 13.80
C HIS A 88 -0.93 8.14 15.23
N SER A 89 0.12 8.94 15.37
CA SER A 89 0.45 9.57 16.61
C SER A 89 0.53 11.07 16.35
N MET A 90 0.80 11.85 17.38
CA MET A 90 0.91 13.29 17.21
C MET A 90 2.04 13.68 16.28
N ALA A 91 3.09 12.87 16.24
CA ALA A 91 4.29 13.22 15.50
C ALA A 91 4.43 12.50 14.17
N TYR A 92 3.81 11.34 14.01
CA TYR A 92 4.06 10.55 12.80
C TYR A 92 2.97 9.51 12.61
N ALA A 93 3.01 8.87 11.45
CA ALA A 93 2.13 7.77 11.11
C ALA A 93 2.98 6.53 10.88
N THR A 94 2.44 5.38 11.27
CA THR A 94 3.06 4.10 10.97
C THR A 94 2.02 3.20 10.33
N ALA A 95 2.49 2.18 9.62
CA ALA A 95 1.58 1.25 8.98
C ALA A 95 2.19 -0.14 9.01
N GLN A 96 1.29 -1.13 9.06
CA GLN A 96 1.67 -2.52 8.96
C GLN A 96 0.95 -3.13 7.78
N CYS A 97 1.62 -4.04 7.11
CA CYS A 97 1.06 -4.72 5.97
C CYS A 97 1.18 -6.22 6.18
N VAL A 98 0.06 -6.91 6.06
CA VAL A 98 0.04 -8.36 6.14
C VAL A 98 -0.40 -8.88 4.79
N MET A 99 0.43 -9.69 4.18
CA MET A 99 0.14 -10.27 2.89
C MET A 99 0.04 -11.77 3.03
N GLU A 100 -0.98 -12.34 2.39
CA GLU A 100 -1.16 -13.76 2.33
C GLU A 100 -1.11 -14.20 0.90
N GLY A 101 -0.44 -15.30 0.64
CA GLY A 101 -0.31 -15.78 -0.70
C GLY A 101 -0.46 -17.26 -0.80
N GLN A 102 -0.62 -17.69 -2.03
CA GLN A 102 -0.68 -19.10 -2.32
C GLN A 102 0.74 -19.61 -2.45
N GLU A 103 0.99 -20.76 -1.85
CA GLU A 103 2.32 -21.33 -1.92
C GLU A 103 2.63 -21.68 -3.36
N GLN A 104 3.84 -21.32 -3.80
CA GLN A 104 4.27 -21.67 -5.14
C GLN A 104 4.52 -23.17 -5.21
N GLY A 105 4.52 -23.69 -6.43
CA GLY A 105 4.57 -25.12 -6.62
C GLY A 105 5.68 -25.84 -5.93
N LYS A 106 6.81 -25.22 -5.74
CA LYS A 106 7.91 -25.86 -5.09
C LYS A 106 8.03 -25.55 -3.66
N GLY A 107 7.21 -24.63 -3.16
CA GLY A 107 7.36 -24.14 -1.83
C GLY A 107 7.23 -25.20 -0.77
N GLU A 108 6.29 -26.07 -0.97
CA GLU A 108 5.99 -27.05 0.06
C GLU A 108 7.09 -28.07 0.23
N GLU A 109 7.93 -28.18 -0.72
CA GLU A 109 8.98 -29.17 -0.60
C GLU A 109 10.01 -28.86 0.40
N LYS A 110 10.10 -27.61 0.76
CA LYS A 110 11.10 -27.21 1.65
C LYS A 110 10.75 -27.36 3.06
N SER A 111 9.57 -27.63 3.35
CA SER A 111 9.14 -27.66 4.74
C SER A 111 9.68 -28.80 5.52
#